data_855c9beaeba48947c3ccde0c8e8e32e0
#
_entry.id   855c9beaeba48947c3ccde0c8e8e32e0
#
_cell.length_a   1.000
_cell.length_b   1.000
_cell.length_c   1.000
_cell.angle_alpha   90.00
_cell.angle_beta   90.00
_cell.angle_gamma   90.00
#
_symmetry.space_group_name_H-M   'P 1'
#
loop_
_entity.id
_entity.type
_entity.pdbx_description
1 polymer ?
#
loop_
_entity_poly.entity_id
_entity_poly.type
_entity_poly.pdbx_seq_one_letter_code
_entity_poly.pdbx_strand_id
1 'polypeptide(L)'
;MIIDRIEEQERYYPIHPDMELAFAFLAEAPDLEPGRYELENGLFATVYEKDTRQLDTVALESHKKYIDLQYCISGGERMAWAHIQELNPAESDPEHDNYFYTGKSTALSIRPGMVYIMFPSDGHKAGCHNEFPKHYRKVVVKIPIPAQDEE
;
A
#
# COMPACT_ATOMS: atom_id res chain seq x y z
N MET A 1 0.21 -3.57 -10.02
CA MET A 1 -0.52 -2.58 -9.22
C MET A 1 -1.87 -2.29 -9.83
N ILE A 2 -2.88 -2.13 -8.99
CA ILE A 2 -4.23 -1.73 -9.39
C ILE A 2 -4.55 -0.41 -8.70
N ILE A 3 -5.11 0.55 -9.44
CA ILE A 3 -5.63 1.81 -8.90
C ILE A 3 -7.07 1.96 -9.37
N ASP A 4 -7.97 2.28 -8.45
CA ASP A 4 -9.37 2.52 -8.77
C ASP A 4 -10.03 3.37 -7.68
N ARG A 5 -11.29 3.68 -7.86
CA ARG A 5 -12.13 4.26 -6.83
C ARG A 5 -12.72 3.15 -5.96
N ILE A 6 -12.91 3.45 -4.68
CA ILE A 6 -13.44 2.45 -3.73
C ILE A 6 -14.81 1.90 -4.13
N GLU A 7 -15.62 2.68 -4.84
CA GLU A 7 -16.94 2.26 -5.31
C GLU A 7 -16.89 1.08 -6.29
N GLU A 8 -15.73 0.87 -6.93
CA GLU A 8 -15.52 -0.23 -7.89
C GLU A 8 -14.96 -1.51 -7.23
N GLN A 9 -15.02 -1.62 -5.92
CA GLN A 9 -14.34 -2.65 -5.13
C GLN A 9 -14.73 -4.08 -5.51
N GLU A 10 -15.97 -4.33 -5.91
CA GLU A 10 -16.45 -5.69 -6.23
C GLU A 10 -15.65 -6.35 -7.36
N ARG A 11 -15.07 -5.56 -8.27
CA ARG A 11 -14.21 -6.07 -9.34
C ARG A 11 -13.04 -6.88 -8.81
N TYR A 12 -12.55 -6.54 -7.61
CA TYR A 12 -11.29 -7.02 -7.08
C TYR A 12 -11.44 -8.14 -6.06
N TYR A 13 -12.65 -8.47 -5.65
CA TYR A 13 -12.92 -9.57 -4.72
C TYR A 13 -12.35 -10.91 -5.18
N PRO A 14 -12.38 -11.27 -6.50
CA PRO A 14 -11.80 -12.54 -6.94
C PRO A 14 -10.29 -12.67 -6.79
N ILE A 15 -9.55 -11.58 -6.53
CA ILE A 15 -8.08 -11.61 -6.45
C ILE A 15 -7.59 -12.44 -5.26
N HIS A 16 -8.31 -12.40 -4.15
CA HIS A 16 -7.92 -13.11 -2.92
C HIS A 16 -9.17 -13.47 -2.11
N PRO A 17 -9.19 -14.64 -1.43
CA PRO A 17 -10.34 -15.04 -0.61
C PRO A 17 -10.76 -14.02 0.46
N ASP A 18 -9.82 -13.24 0.97
CA ASP A 18 -10.06 -12.25 2.03
C ASP A 18 -10.14 -10.81 1.51
N MET A 19 -10.19 -10.61 0.20
CA MET A 19 -10.24 -9.25 -0.38
C MET A 19 -11.53 -8.51 0.04
N GLU A 20 -12.67 -9.19 0.05
CA GLU A 20 -13.93 -8.61 0.51
C GLU A 20 -13.86 -8.17 1.97
N LEU A 21 -13.26 -9.01 2.82
CA LEU A 21 -13.02 -8.68 4.24
C LEU A 21 -12.14 -7.43 4.38
N ALA A 22 -11.09 -7.34 3.58
CA ALA A 22 -10.20 -6.18 3.59
C ALA A 22 -10.95 -4.90 3.20
N PHE A 23 -11.74 -4.93 2.14
CA PHE A 23 -12.54 -3.78 1.72
C PHE A 23 -13.61 -3.40 2.74
N ALA A 24 -14.22 -4.38 3.41
CA ALA A 24 -15.21 -4.11 4.47
C ALA A 24 -14.61 -3.29 5.62
N PHE A 25 -13.35 -3.54 5.97
CA PHE A 25 -12.65 -2.73 6.98
C PHE A 25 -12.48 -1.28 6.55
N LEU A 26 -12.28 -1.02 5.26
CA LEU A 26 -12.12 0.35 4.75
C LEU A 26 -13.34 1.22 5.06
N ALA A 27 -14.53 0.65 5.11
CA ALA A 27 -15.76 1.39 5.44
C ALA A 27 -15.79 1.86 6.90
N GLU A 28 -15.11 1.16 7.79
CA GLU A 28 -15.04 1.48 9.24
C GLU A 28 -13.89 2.43 9.55
N ALA A 29 -12.82 2.39 8.74
CA ALA A 29 -11.56 3.06 9.03
C ALA A 29 -11.65 4.59 9.22
N PRO A 30 -12.53 5.34 8.51
CA PRO A 30 -12.61 6.79 8.68
C PRO A 30 -12.92 7.24 10.11
N ASP A 31 -13.63 6.42 10.88
CA ASP A 31 -14.06 6.74 12.25
C ASP A 31 -13.11 6.17 13.32
N LEU A 32 -12.03 5.49 12.91
CA LEU A 32 -11.10 4.85 13.83
C LEU A 32 -9.91 5.75 14.15
N GLU A 33 -9.39 5.62 15.37
CA GLU A 33 -8.15 6.29 15.77
C GLU A 33 -6.96 5.71 14.97
N PRO A 34 -5.92 6.55 14.70
CA PRO A 34 -4.68 6.04 14.13
C PRO A 34 -4.09 4.91 14.96
N GLY A 35 -3.56 3.89 14.30
CA GLY A 35 -2.96 2.73 14.94
C GLY A 35 -3.17 1.44 14.17
N ARG A 36 -2.76 0.35 14.78
CA ARG A 36 -2.83 -1.00 14.21
C ARG A 36 -4.07 -1.74 14.72
N TYR A 37 -4.74 -2.42 13.79
CA TYR A 37 -5.94 -3.22 14.04
C TYR A 37 -5.74 -4.63 13.50
N GLU A 38 -5.87 -5.63 14.36
CA GLU A 38 -5.85 -7.03 13.94
C GLU A 38 -7.22 -7.42 13.40
N LEU A 39 -7.23 -8.10 12.25
CA LEU A 39 -8.44 -8.58 11.57
C LEU A 39 -8.45 -10.10 11.55
N GLU A 40 -9.48 -10.69 10.96
CA GLU A 40 -9.58 -12.13 10.79
C GLU A 40 -8.53 -12.67 9.81
N ASN A 41 -8.26 -13.98 9.88
CA ASN A 41 -7.43 -14.72 8.92
C ASN A 41 -6.00 -14.18 8.77
N GLY A 42 -5.45 -13.57 9.81
CA GLY A 42 -4.10 -13.01 9.78
C GLY A 42 -3.96 -11.67 9.09
N LEU A 43 -5.05 -11.09 8.59
CA LEU A 43 -5.04 -9.73 8.09
C LEU A 43 -4.80 -8.75 9.23
N PHE A 44 -4.15 -7.64 8.93
CA PHE A 44 -4.11 -6.51 9.84
C PHE A 44 -4.14 -5.21 9.05
N ALA A 45 -4.55 -4.15 9.71
CA ALA A 45 -4.62 -2.84 9.10
C ALA A 45 -3.93 -1.80 9.97
N THR A 46 -3.40 -0.77 9.33
CA THR A 46 -2.87 0.39 10.04
C THR A 46 -3.56 1.63 9.50
N VAL A 47 -4.13 2.42 10.41
CA VAL A 47 -4.67 3.73 10.10
C VAL A 47 -3.58 4.76 10.38
N TYR A 48 -3.20 5.51 9.35
CA TYR A 48 -2.19 6.56 9.42
C TYR A 48 -2.82 7.93 9.32
N GLU A 49 -2.33 8.84 10.13
CA GLU A 49 -2.60 10.27 10.01
C GLU A 49 -1.29 11.01 10.25
N LYS A 50 -0.72 11.56 9.19
CA LYS A 50 0.60 12.20 9.24
C LYS A 50 0.84 13.10 8.02
N ASP A 51 1.98 13.77 8.02
CA ASP A 51 2.42 14.58 6.90
C ASP A 51 3.17 13.72 5.87
N THR A 52 3.06 14.13 4.61
CA THR A 52 3.81 13.50 3.52
C THR A 52 5.29 13.81 3.61
N ARG A 53 6.11 12.96 2.94
CA ARG A 53 7.56 13.11 2.83
C ARG A 53 7.93 13.53 1.42
N GLN A 54 9.07 14.19 1.25
CA GLN A 54 9.61 14.53 -0.07
C GLN A 54 9.87 13.24 -0.86
N LEU A 55 9.33 13.16 -2.09
CA LEU A 55 9.41 11.96 -2.93
C LEU A 55 10.84 11.48 -3.14
N ASP A 56 11.78 12.42 -3.38
CA ASP A 56 13.18 12.10 -3.66
C ASP A 56 13.92 11.50 -2.46
N THR A 57 13.40 11.66 -1.26
CA THR A 57 14.04 11.17 -0.03
C THR A 57 13.60 9.78 0.38
N VAL A 58 12.60 9.21 -0.31
CA VAL A 58 12.00 7.92 0.01
C VAL A 58 12.53 6.87 -0.96
N ALA A 59 12.99 5.73 -0.43
CA ALA A 59 13.43 4.61 -1.24
C ALA A 59 12.25 3.86 -1.85
N LEU A 60 12.45 3.28 -3.04
CA LEU A 60 11.54 2.30 -3.59
C LEU A 60 11.62 1.02 -2.77
N GLU A 61 10.48 0.45 -2.40
CA GLU A 61 10.42 -0.77 -1.61
C GLU A 61 9.38 -1.75 -2.15
N SER A 62 9.54 -3.02 -1.81
CA SER A 62 8.55 -4.06 -2.06
C SER A 62 8.43 -4.98 -0.84
N HIS A 63 7.36 -5.77 -0.82
CA HIS A 63 7.08 -6.75 0.24
C HIS A 63 6.78 -8.10 -0.40
N LYS A 64 7.10 -9.20 0.28
CA LYS A 64 6.90 -10.55 -0.27
C LYS A 64 5.76 -11.32 0.40
N LYS A 65 5.41 -10.96 1.65
CA LYS A 65 4.50 -11.74 2.48
C LYS A 65 3.04 -11.31 2.38
N TYR A 66 2.78 -10.10 1.84
CA TYR A 66 1.45 -9.50 1.86
C TYR A 66 1.10 -8.85 0.53
N ILE A 67 -0.20 -8.83 0.24
CA ILE A 67 -0.80 -7.88 -0.69
C ILE A 67 -1.21 -6.67 0.15
N ASP A 68 -0.89 -5.46 -0.32
CA ASP A 68 -1.27 -4.21 0.33
C ASP A 68 -2.50 -3.63 -0.36
N LEU A 69 -3.55 -3.39 0.42
CA LEU A 69 -4.69 -2.58 0.00
C LEU A 69 -4.61 -1.25 0.72
N GLN A 70 -4.44 -0.15 -0.01
CA GLN A 70 -4.32 1.19 0.55
C GLN A 70 -5.50 2.05 0.12
N TYR A 71 -6.05 2.80 1.06
CA TYR A 71 -7.21 3.66 0.84
C TYR A 71 -6.94 5.07 1.37
N CYS A 72 -7.10 6.06 0.49
CA CYS A 72 -6.98 7.47 0.88
C CYS A 72 -8.30 7.97 1.45
N ILE A 73 -8.29 8.30 2.74
CA ILE A 73 -9.46 8.84 3.44
C ILE A 73 -9.55 10.34 3.23
N SER A 74 -8.44 11.06 3.45
CA SER A 74 -8.40 12.51 3.31
C SER A 74 -6.99 13.01 2.96
N GLY A 75 -6.90 14.23 2.46
CA GLY A 75 -5.65 14.90 2.10
C GLY A 75 -5.13 14.47 0.75
N GLY A 76 -4.68 13.26 0.66
CA GLY A 76 -4.07 12.71 -0.54
C GLY A 76 -2.55 12.60 -0.42
N GLU A 77 -1.99 11.83 -1.33
CA GLU A 77 -0.55 11.60 -1.42
C GLU A 77 -0.11 11.51 -2.87
N ARG A 78 1.18 11.69 -3.08
CA ARG A 78 1.82 11.26 -4.32
C ARG A 78 2.55 9.96 -4.05
N MET A 79 2.28 8.94 -4.85
CA MET A 79 2.99 7.67 -4.77
C MET A 79 3.78 7.46 -6.06
N ALA A 80 4.79 6.61 -6.02
CA ALA A 80 5.55 6.21 -7.19
C ALA A 80 5.59 4.70 -7.31
N TRP A 81 5.61 4.22 -8.55
CA TRP A 81 5.57 2.80 -8.86
C TRP A 81 6.57 2.44 -9.97
N ALA A 82 7.15 1.24 -9.84
CA ALA A 82 7.83 0.54 -10.92
C ALA A 82 7.80 -0.96 -10.64
N HIS A 83 7.73 -1.77 -11.69
CA HIS A 83 7.86 -3.22 -11.53
C HIS A 83 9.28 -3.55 -11.07
N ILE A 84 9.44 -4.44 -10.09
CA ILE A 84 10.75 -4.74 -9.50
C ILE A 84 11.76 -5.29 -10.52
N GLN A 85 11.30 -5.91 -11.61
CA GLN A 85 12.19 -6.37 -12.69
C GLN A 85 12.87 -5.23 -13.45
N GLU A 86 12.32 -4.03 -13.38
CA GLU A 86 12.90 -2.83 -13.99
C GLU A 86 13.81 -2.06 -13.04
N LEU A 87 13.96 -2.55 -11.81
CA LEU A 87 14.71 -1.90 -10.76
C LEU A 87 15.98 -2.67 -10.41
N ASN A 88 16.91 -1.98 -9.75
CA ASN A 88 18.14 -2.58 -9.24
C ASN A 88 17.97 -2.86 -7.74
N PRO A 89 18.14 -4.11 -7.28
CA PRO A 89 18.12 -4.41 -5.86
C PRO A 89 19.19 -3.64 -5.11
N ALA A 90 18.80 -3.10 -3.96
CA ALA A 90 19.70 -2.45 -3.01
C ALA A 90 19.69 -3.24 -1.70
N GLU A 91 19.63 -2.56 -0.55
CA GLU A 91 19.56 -3.24 0.74
C GLU A 91 18.23 -4.00 0.89
N SER A 92 18.24 -5.03 1.73
CA SER A 92 17.04 -5.76 2.09
C SER A 92 17.00 -5.97 3.60
N ASP A 93 15.78 -6.01 4.13
CA ASP A 93 15.49 -6.31 5.52
C ASP A 93 14.38 -7.38 5.57
N PRO A 94 14.74 -8.66 5.33
CA PRO A 94 13.76 -9.75 5.27
C PRO A 94 12.98 -9.96 6.57
N GLU A 95 13.57 -9.63 7.70
CA GLU A 95 12.92 -9.73 9.01
C GLU A 95 11.67 -8.86 9.09
N HIS A 96 11.73 -7.67 8.50
CA HIS A 96 10.60 -6.73 8.45
C HIS A 96 9.86 -6.76 7.10
N ASP A 97 10.16 -7.75 6.24
CA ASP A 97 9.57 -7.89 4.90
C ASP A 97 9.76 -6.63 4.04
N ASN A 98 10.93 -6.00 4.12
CA ASN A 98 11.26 -4.81 3.34
C ASN A 98 12.42 -5.11 2.38
N TYR A 99 12.19 -4.83 1.10
CA TYR A 99 13.18 -4.99 0.04
C TYR A 99 13.29 -3.66 -0.70
N PHE A 100 14.50 -3.11 -0.76
CA PHE A 100 14.73 -1.77 -1.30
C PHE A 100 15.39 -1.84 -2.67
N TYR A 101 15.11 -0.83 -3.48
CA TYR A 101 15.56 -0.75 -4.86
C TYR A 101 15.97 0.66 -5.22
N THR A 102 16.80 0.74 -6.26
CA THR A 102 17.09 1.97 -6.99
C THR A 102 16.59 1.85 -8.42
N GLY A 103 16.28 2.96 -9.05
CA GLY A 103 15.82 2.99 -10.45
C GLY A 103 14.75 4.03 -10.67
N LYS A 104 14.21 4.02 -11.88
CA LYS A 104 13.19 4.97 -12.30
C LYS A 104 11.79 4.47 -11.94
N SER A 105 10.94 5.38 -11.51
CA SER A 105 9.56 5.11 -11.16
C SER A 105 8.62 6.15 -11.76
N THR A 106 7.34 5.79 -11.85
CA THR A 106 6.29 6.67 -12.32
C THR A 106 5.48 7.15 -11.13
N ALA A 107 5.35 8.47 -10.98
CA ALA A 107 4.61 9.06 -9.87
C ALA A 107 3.15 9.32 -10.26
N LEU A 108 2.26 9.12 -9.30
CA LEU A 108 0.81 9.23 -9.44
C LEU A 108 0.22 9.97 -8.24
N SER A 109 -0.81 10.78 -8.47
CA SER A 109 -1.55 11.43 -7.40
C SER A 109 -2.69 10.53 -6.93
N ILE A 110 -2.72 10.25 -5.64
CA ILE A 110 -3.79 9.50 -4.98
C ILE A 110 -4.66 10.51 -4.21
N ARG A 111 -5.94 10.57 -4.55
CA ARG A 111 -6.91 11.50 -3.98
C ARG A 111 -7.90 10.77 -3.07
N PRO A 112 -8.58 11.48 -2.18
CA PRO A 112 -9.62 10.88 -1.33
C PRO A 112 -10.64 10.08 -2.15
N GLY A 113 -10.96 8.88 -1.64
CA GLY A 113 -11.87 7.93 -2.31
C GLY A 113 -11.18 6.95 -3.24
N MET A 114 -9.87 7.11 -3.46
CA MET A 114 -9.08 6.19 -4.29
C MET A 114 -8.48 5.08 -3.45
N VAL A 115 -8.39 3.90 -4.07
CA VAL A 115 -7.67 2.73 -3.52
C VAL A 115 -6.58 2.31 -4.48
N TYR A 116 -5.52 1.70 -3.95
CA TYR A 116 -4.56 0.99 -4.77
C TYR A 116 -4.14 -0.32 -4.12
N ILE A 117 -3.92 -1.33 -4.97
CA ILE A 117 -3.57 -2.68 -4.56
C ILE A 117 -2.17 -2.97 -5.07
N MET A 118 -1.26 -3.33 -4.17
CA MET A 118 0.13 -3.61 -4.45
C MET A 118 0.42 -5.09 -4.22
N PHE A 119 1.08 -5.70 -5.19
CA PHE A 119 1.52 -7.10 -5.15
C PHE A 119 3.03 -7.16 -4.86
N PRO A 120 3.59 -8.34 -4.55
CA PRO A 120 5.03 -8.47 -4.30
C PRO A 120 5.95 -7.96 -5.40
N SER A 121 5.49 -7.98 -6.66
CA SER A 121 6.27 -7.47 -7.80
C SER A 121 6.22 -5.95 -7.98
N ASP A 122 5.46 -5.24 -7.16
CA ASP A 122 5.27 -3.80 -7.26
C ASP A 122 6.23 -3.06 -6.33
N GLY A 123 7.28 -2.45 -6.92
CA GLY A 123 8.12 -1.50 -6.22
C GLY A 123 7.39 -0.16 -6.08
N HIS A 124 7.45 0.44 -4.90
CA HIS A 124 6.66 1.64 -4.63
C HIS A 124 7.30 2.58 -3.61
N LYS A 125 6.90 3.84 -3.71
CA LYS A 125 7.08 4.86 -2.67
C LYS A 125 5.70 5.37 -2.31
N ALA A 126 5.37 5.45 -1.03
CA ALA A 126 4.06 5.89 -0.57
C ALA A 126 4.18 7.04 0.43
N GLY A 127 3.10 7.80 0.59
CA GLY A 127 3.04 8.88 1.56
C GLY A 127 3.93 10.07 1.22
N CYS A 128 4.04 10.44 -0.06
CA CYS A 128 4.96 11.45 -0.53
C CYS A 128 4.28 12.70 -1.09
N HIS A 129 5.09 13.75 -1.31
CA HIS A 129 4.74 14.96 -2.06
C HIS A 129 5.90 15.34 -2.98
N ASN A 130 5.63 16.16 -4.00
CA ASN A 130 6.68 16.75 -4.84
C ASN A 130 7.12 18.13 -4.35
N GLU A 131 6.19 19.09 -4.33
CA GLU A 131 6.48 20.49 -4.05
C GLU A 131 6.16 20.91 -2.63
N PHE A 132 4.97 20.55 -2.13
CA PHE A 132 4.48 21.02 -0.84
C PHE A 132 4.04 19.85 0.04
N PRO A 133 4.43 19.83 1.32
CA PRO A 133 3.91 18.87 2.29
C PRO A 133 2.39 18.92 2.38
N LYS A 134 1.77 17.74 2.54
CA LYS A 134 0.35 17.59 2.78
C LYS A 134 0.13 16.77 4.03
N HIS A 135 -0.93 17.08 4.75
CA HIS A 135 -1.41 16.21 5.82
C HIS A 135 -2.43 15.24 5.23
N TYR A 136 -2.27 13.95 5.53
CA TYR A 136 -3.17 12.93 4.99
C TYR A 136 -3.57 11.92 6.04
N ARG A 137 -4.73 11.31 5.79
CA ARG A 137 -5.22 10.17 6.54
C ARG A 137 -5.49 9.03 5.57
N LYS A 138 -4.92 7.87 5.86
CA LYS A 138 -5.14 6.67 5.03
C LYS A 138 -5.11 5.41 5.86
N VAL A 139 -5.60 4.33 5.29
CA VAL A 139 -5.50 3.00 5.85
C VAL A 139 -4.78 2.07 4.88
N VAL A 140 -3.92 1.22 5.43
CA VAL A 140 -3.25 0.14 4.71
C VAL A 140 -3.69 -1.17 5.32
N VAL A 141 -4.32 -2.03 4.53
CA VAL A 141 -4.67 -3.40 4.93
C VAL A 141 -3.64 -4.35 4.34
N LYS A 142 -3.03 -5.15 5.20
CA LYS A 142 -2.08 -6.20 4.82
C LYS A 142 -2.80 -7.53 4.75
N ILE A 143 -2.81 -8.13 3.55
CA ILE A 143 -3.48 -9.41 3.27
C ILE A 143 -2.40 -10.48 3.09
N PRO A 144 -2.30 -11.49 3.98
CA PRO A 144 -1.26 -12.50 3.89
C PRO A 144 -1.35 -13.29 2.58
N ILE A 145 -0.20 -13.51 1.98
CA ILE A 145 -0.05 -14.43 0.86
C ILE A 145 0.40 -15.77 1.45
N PRO A 146 -0.24 -16.90 1.10
CA PRO A 146 0.23 -18.20 1.54
C PRO A 146 1.69 -18.40 1.14
N ALA A 147 2.51 -18.94 2.06
CA ALA A 147 3.88 -19.30 1.76
C ALA A 147 3.84 -20.28 0.56
N GLN A 148 4.63 -19.97 -0.47
CA GLN A 148 4.84 -20.93 -1.55
C GLN A 148 5.65 -22.07 -0.95
N ASP A 149 5.13 -23.30 -1.08
CA ASP A 149 5.92 -24.48 -0.77
C ASP A 149 7.15 -24.42 -1.69
N GLU A 150 8.32 -24.30 -1.11
CA GLU A 150 9.56 -24.48 -1.84
C GLU A 150 9.64 -25.96 -2.24
N GLU A 151 9.36 -26.25 -3.49
CA GLU A 151 9.66 -27.56 -4.05
C GLU A 151 11.18 -27.72 -4.25
#